data_6a31a21106a7423e7a31ec63a10bf085
#
_entry.id   6a31a21106a7423e7a31ec63a10bf085
#
_cell.length_a   1.000
_cell.length_b   1.000
_cell.length_c   1.000
_cell.angle_alpha   90.00
_cell.angle_beta   90.00
_cell.angle_gamma   90.00
#
_symmetry.space_group_name_H-M   'P 1'
#
loop_
_entity.id
_entity.type
_entity.pdbx_description
1 polymer ?
#
loop_
_entity_poly.entity_id
_entity_poly.type
_entity_poly.pdbx_seq_one_letter_code
_entity_poly.pdbx_strand_id
1 'polypeptide(L)'
;MANLFWGKKKIAVVGVNGNSMAKRIVEEMKAQGMKGVVELDAPKAYPDYYTLAQLEPDYVLFVYESAQCKVKITRVEGLLGDRLGHNVRRDTEESRQAQSYYKHQLKMIGIDPILLGAEEIPLREVKDIPWFYTSKVPMLHLHLPKAEGAEKAVCKAVQDYFRE
;
A
#
# COMPACT_ATOMS: atom_id res chain seq x y z
N MET A 1 9.43 -4.49 -23.60
CA MET A 1 9.36 -3.18 -22.92
C MET A 1 8.37 -3.14 -21.76
N ALA A 2 8.14 -4.29 -21.18
CA ALA A 2 7.12 -4.43 -20.14
C ALA A 2 7.32 -3.48 -18.94
N ASN A 3 8.56 -3.04 -18.69
CA ASN A 3 8.88 -2.21 -17.52
C ASN A 3 8.81 -0.69 -17.77
N LEU A 4 8.28 -0.24 -18.92
CA LEU A 4 8.25 1.20 -19.24
C LEU A 4 7.38 2.01 -18.27
N PHE A 5 6.32 1.41 -17.75
CA PHE A 5 5.36 2.10 -16.91
C PHE A 5 5.71 2.07 -15.42
N TRP A 6 6.42 1.04 -14.98
CA TRP A 6 6.68 0.84 -13.55
C TRP A 6 8.15 0.72 -13.19
N GLY A 7 9.06 0.59 -14.16
CA GLY A 7 10.49 0.39 -13.88
C GLY A 7 11.14 1.49 -13.06
N LYS A 8 10.66 2.73 -13.23
CA LYS A 8 11.17 3.89 -12.50
C LYS A 8 10.26 4.35 -11.37
N LYS A 9 9.12 3.68 -11.19
CA LYS A 9 8.19 4.05 -10.12
C LYS A 9 8.73 3.59 -8.77
N LYS A 10 8.64 4.46 -7.79
CA LYS A 10 9.08 4.15 -6.44
C LYS A 10 7.92 3.55 -5.66
N ILE A 11 8.08 2.29 -5.27
CA ILE A 11 7.03 1.54 -4.59
C ILE A 11 7.57 1.16 -3.21
N ALA A 12 6.89 1.60 -2.17
CA ALA A 12 7.24 1.22 -0.80
C ALA A 12 6.37 0.04 -0.38
N VAL A 13 7.00 -1.07 -0.06
CA VAL A 13 6.32 -2.25 0.49
C VAL A 13 6.73 -2.36 1.95
N VAL A 14 5.75 -2.22 2.83
CA VAL A 14 5.98 -2.22 4.28
C VAL A 14 5.51 -3.55 4.86
N GLY A 15 6.45 -4.36 5.33
CA GLY A 15 6.13 -5.62 6.00
C GLY A 15 5.80 -5.38 7.46
N VAL A 16 4.57 -5.66 7.86
CA VAL A 16 4.11 -5.44 9.22
C VAL A 16 4.35 -6.69 10.07
N ASN A 17 4.93 -6.50 11.25
CA ASN A 17 5.22 -7.57 12.23
C ASN A 17 6.17 -8.68 11.70
N GLY A 18 7.25 -8.28 11.02
CA GLY A 18 8.26 -9.22 10.57
C GLY A 18 7.79 -10.18 9.48
N ASN A 19 6.99 -9.71 8.60
CA ASN A 19 6.21 -10.45 7.62
C ASN A 19 7.06 -10.93 6.44
N SER A 20 7.21 -12.24 6.29
CA SER A 20 7.96 -12.83 5.19
C SER A 20 7.27 -12.65 3.83
N MET A 21 5.96 -12.46 3.81
CA MET A 21 5.20 -12.26 2.58
C MET A 21 5.60 -10.95 1.88
N ALA A 22 5.82 -9.88 2.64
CA ALA A 22 6.28 -8.61 2.09
C ALA A 22 7.60 -8.77 1.35
N LYS A 23 8.53 -9.49 1.95
CA LYS A 23 9.84 -9.77 1.34
C LYS A 23 9.70 -10.52 0.02
N ARG A 24 8.83 -11.51 -0.02
CA ARG A 24 8.58 -12.32 -1.22
C ARG A 24 7.94 -11.48 -2.32
N ILE A 25 7.04 -10.56 -1.96
CA ILE A 25 6.44 -9.62 -2.91
C ILE A 25 7.53 -8.71 -3.50
N VAL A 26 8.41 -8.17 -2.67
CA VAL A 26 9.50 -7.31 -3.12
C VAL A 26 10.42 -8.07 -4.09
N GLU A 27 10.75 -9.31 -3.77
CA GLU A 27 11.59 -10.14 -4.64
C GLU A 27 10.92 -10.38 -6.00
N GLU A 28 9.61 -10.65 -6.00
CA GLU A 28 8.86 -10.83 -7.24
C GLU A 28 8.82 -9.54 -8.07
N MET A 29 8.59 -8.40 -7.43
CA MET A 29 8.57 -7.11 -8.11
C MET A 29 9.92 -6.80 -8.77
N LYS A 30 11.01 -7.05 -8.06
CA LYS A 30 12.35 -6.86 -8.62
C LYS A 30 12.62 -7.80 -9.79
N ALA A 31 12.17 -9.05 -9.69
CA ALA A 31 12.30 -10.02 -10.78
C ALA A 31 11.51 -9.58 -12.02
N GLN A 32 10.44 -8.82 -11.84
CA GLN A 32 9.62 -8.28 -12.93
C GLN A 32 10.17 -6.95 -13.49
N GLY A 33 11.33 -6.49 -13.03
CA GLY A 33 11.95 -5.27 -13.51
C GLY A 33 11.52 -3.99 -12.81
N MET A 34 10.86 -4.10 -11.67
CA MET A 34 10.44 -2.94 -10.87
C MET A 34 11.58 -2.50 -9.98
N LYS A 35 12.46 -1.66 -10.52
CA LYS A 35 13.72 -1.29 -9.86
C LYS A 35 13.56 -0.32 -8.70
N GLY A 36 12.45 0.41 -8.65
CA GLY A 36 12.21 1.40 -7.62
C GLY A 36 11.51 0.87 -6.38
N VAL A 37 11.43 -0.45 -6.22
CA VAL A 37 10.79 -1.06 -5.05
C VAL A 37 11.71 -0.97 -3.85
N VAL A 38 11.17 -0.49 -2.72
CA VAL A 38 11.87 -0.39 -1.46
C VAL A 38 11.10 -1.19 -0.41
N GLU A 39 11.80 -2.08 0.28
CA GLU A 39 11.22 -2.83 1.39
C GLU A 39 11.47 -2.08 2.69
N LEU A 40 10.39 -1.86 3.46
CA LEU A 40 10.46 -1.28 4.80
C LEU A 40 9.89 -2.28 5.79
N ASP A 41 10.44 -2.27 6.99
CA ASP A 41 10.02 -3.16 8.05
C ASP A 41 9.29 -2.37 9.13
N ALA A 42 8.16 -2.91 9.57
CA ALA A 42 7.41 -2.36 10.68
C ALA A 42 7.24 -3.45 11.73
N PRO A 43 8.24 -3.63 12.62
CA PRO A 43 8.23 -4.73 13.60
C PRO A 43 7.07 -4.64 14.59
N LYS A 44 6.48 -3.48 14.72
CA LYS A 44 5.25 -3.25 15.49
C LYS A 44 4.15 -2.79 14.52
N ALA A 45 2.95 -2.63 15.02
CA ALA A 45 1.81 -2.23 14.21
C ALA A 45 1.98 -0.86 13.53
N TYR A 46 3.01 -0.12 13.90
CA TYR A 46 3.20 1.25 13.43
C TYR A 46 4.51 1.36 12.65
N PRO A 47 4.44 1.65 11.35
CA PRO A 47 5.65 1.90 10.57
C PRO A 47 6.26 3.26 10.94
N ASP A 48 7.51 3.45 10.53
CA ASP A 48 8.15 4.76 10.64
C ASP A 48 7.60 5.65 9.50
N TYR A 49 6.63 6.46 9.84
CA TYR A 49 5.95 7.32 8.87
C TYR A 49 6.89 8.38 8.27
N TYR A 50 7.87 8.85 9.04
CA TYR A 50 8.84 9.81 8.54
C TYR A 50 9.72 9.20 7.44
N THR A 51 10.24 8.02 7.68
CA THR A 51 11.05 7.32 6.68
C THR A 51 10.24 7.07 5.42
N LEU A 52 8.99 6.62 5.57
CA LEU A 52 8.11 6.37 4.45
C LEU A 52 7.87 7.64 3.63
N ALA A 53 7.57 8.76 4.30
CA ALA A 53 7.32 10.03 3.61
C ALA A 53 8.56 10.58 2.92
N GLN A 54 9.75 10.41 3.53
CA GLN A 54 11.01 10.87 2.93
C GLN A 54 11.34 10.18 1.63
N LEU A 55 10.88 8.95 1.45
CA LEU A 55 11.05 8.23 0.18
C LEU A 55 10.24 8.86 -0.95
N GLU A 56 9.20 9.60 -0.64
CA GLU A 56 8.26 10.15 -1.61
C GLU A 56 7.82 9.09 -2.63
N PRO A 57 7.27 7.96 -2.15
CA PRO A 57 6.92 6.86 -3.06
C PRO A 57 5.73 7.21 -3.94
N ASP A 58 5.66 6.54 -5.07
CA ASP A 58 4.52 6.64 -6.00
C ASP A 58 3.38 5.70 -5.62
N TYR A 59 3.65 4.76 -4.71
CA TYR A 59 2.69 3.72 -4.30
C TYR A 59 3.14 3.15 -2.96
N VAL A 60 2.22 2.97 -2.03
CA VAL A 60 2.54 2.39 -0.71
C VAL A 60 1.65 1.18 -0.46
N LEU A 61 2.27 0.08 -0.09
CA LEU A 61 1.58 -1.16 0.23
C LEU A 61 2.04 -1.66 1.60
N PHE A 62 1.12 -1.65 2.57
CA PHE A 62 1.33 -2.30 3.85
C PHE A 62 0.87 -3.74 3.74
N VAL A 63 1.74 -4.70 4.04
CA VAL A 63 1.46 -6.11 3.86
C VAL A 63 1.37 -6.79 5.22
N TYR A 64 0.27 -7.51 5.42
CA TYR A 64 0.01 -8.31 6.61
C TYR A 64 -0.19 -9.76 6.20
N GLU A 65 0.40 -10.68 6.93
CA GLU A 65 0.13 -12.10 6.76
C GLU A 65 -1.15 -12.44 7.50
N SER A 66 -2.12 -13.03 6.81
CA SER A 66 -3.45 -13.29 7.38
C SER A 66 -4.08 -14.48 6.67
N ALA A 67 -4.88 -15.25 7.41
CA ALA A 67 -5.62 -16.36 6.81
C ALA A 67 -6.71 -15.89 5.85
N GLN A 68 -7.22 -14.67 6.02
CA GLN A 68 -8.26 -14.10 5.18
C GLN A 68 -7.70 -12.94 4.37
N CYS A 69 -7.97 -12.95 3.06
CA CYS A 69 -7.51 -11.87 2.19
C CYS A 69 -8.43 -10.65 2.30
N LYS A 70 -7.84 -9.51 2.62
CA LYS A 70 -8.56 -8.23 2.73
C LYS A 70 -7.71 -7.15 2.08
N VAL A 71 -8.36 -6.24 1.37
CA VAL A 71 -7.69 -5.07 0.81
C VAL A 71 -8.41 -3.82 1.30
N LYS A 72 -7.71 -3.01 2.07
CA LYS A 72 -8.25 -1.78 2.64
C LYS A 72 -7.49 -0.57 2.09
N ILE A 73 -8.20 0.53 1.87
CA ILE A 73 -7.54 1.80 1.58
C ILE A 73 -7.10 2.47 2.87
N THR A 74 -6.08 3.31 2.79
CA THR A 74 -5.63 4.09 3.94
C THR A 74 -6.42 5.39 4.01
N ARG A 75 -6.91 5.72 5.21
CA ARG A 75 -7.57 7.00 5.47
C ARG A 75 -6.89 7.70 6.64
N VAL A 76 -6.54 8.95 6.44
CA VAL A 76 -6.07 9.81 7.52
C VAL A 76 -7.23 10.67 7.97
N GLU A 77 -7.55 10.64 9.26
CA GLU A 77 -8.70 11.36 9.79
C GLU A 77 -8.38 11.93 11.17
N GLY A 78 -8.86 13.14 11.42
CA GLY A 78 -8.72 13.79 12.71
C GLY A 78 -8.81 15.30 12.61
N LEU A 79 -8.58 15.95 13.74
CA LEU A 79 -8.59 17.41 13.85
C LEU A 79 -7.18 17.94 13.78
N LEU A 80 -6.95 18.95 12.94
CA LEU A 80 -5.74 19.76 13.03
C LEU A 80 -5.79 20.58 14.30
N GLY A 81 -4.69 20.66 15.00
CA GLY A 81 -4.58 21.44 16.23
C GLY A 81 -4.43 22.94 15.96
N ASP A 82 -5.21 23.49 15.05
CA ASP A 82 -5.23 24.93 14.80
C ASP A 82 -6.42 25.59 15.50
N ARG A 83 -6.43 26.92 15.51
CA ARG A 83 -7.48 27.68 16.19
C ARG A 83 -8.87 27.45 15.63
N LEU A 84 -8.95 27.03 14.38
CA LEU A 84 -10.21 26.84 13.68
C LEU A 84 -10.74 25.41 13.82
N GLY A 85 -9.94 24.51 14.39
CA GLY A 85 -10.34 23.12 14.60
C GLY A 85 -10.66 22.40 13.28
N HIS A 86 -9.85 22.62 12.26
CA HIS A 86 -10.09 22.03 10.94
C HIS A 86 -10.03 20.51 10.99
N ASN A 87 -11.07 19.88 10.47
CA ASN A 87 -11.10 18.45 10.25
C ASN A 87 -10.31 18.10 8.99
N VAL A 88 -9.48 17.05 9.11
CA VAL A 88 -8.84 16.42 7.97
C VAL A 88 -9.45 15.04 7.81
N ARG A 89 -9.95 14.75 6.62
CA ARG A 89 -10.39 13.42 6.25
C ARG A 89 -9.86 13.15 4.86
N ARG A 90 -8.87 12.26 4.79
CA ARG A 90 -8.16 12.05 3.54
C ARG A 90 -8.13 10.56 3.18
N ASP A 91 -8.90 10.20 2.22
CA ASP A 91 -8.71 8.98 1.43
C ASP A 91 -8.63 9.43 -0.03
N THR A 92 -8.04 8.61 -0.88
CA THR A 92 -7.78 9.04 -2.25
C THR A 92 -8.52 8.17 -3.25
N GLU A 93 -8.95 8.79 -4.34
CA GLU A 93 -9.50 8.09 -5.49
C GLU A 93 -8.48 7.09 -6.04
N GLU A 94 -7.21 7.49 -6.04
CA GLU A 94 -6.11 6.65 -6.48
C GLU A 94 -6.01 5.35 -5.66
N SER A 95 -6.25 5.44 -4.34
CA SER A 95 -6.27 4.23 -3.48
C SER A 95 -7.44 3.30 -3.83
N ARG A 96 -8.60 3.87 -4.11
CA ARG A 96 -9.78 3.08 -4.50
C ARG A 96 -9.56 2.39 -5.85
N GLN A 97 -8.98 3.10 -6.80
CA GLN A 97 -8.65 2.54 -8.10
C GLN A 97 -7.64 1.40 -7.95
N ALA A 98 -6.59 1.62 -7.17
CA ALA A 98 -5.58 0.60 -6.91
C ALA A 98 -6.19 -0.65 -6.26
N GLN A 99 -7.12 -0.46 -5.32
CA GLN A 99 -7.81 -1.55 -4.63
C GLN A 99 -8.51 -2.49 -5.62
N SER A 100 -9.13 -1.95 -6.66
CA SER A 100 -9.89 -2.74 -7.62
C SER A 100 -9.03 -3.73 -8.39
N TYR A 101 -7.78 -3.39 -8.67
CA TYR A 101 -6.88 -4.29 -9.40
C TYR A 101 -6.53 -5.54 -8.61
N TYR A 102 -6.42 -5.42 -7.28
CA TYR A 102 -6.16 -6.58 -6.42
C TYR A 102 -7.30 -7.58 -6.49
N LYS A 103 -8.54 -7.09 -6.53
CA LYS A 103 -9.69 -7.98 -6.64
C LYS A 103 -9.60 -8.81 -7.92
N HIS A 104 -9.33 -8.16 -9.04
CA HIS A 104 -9.23 -8.85 -10.32
C HIS A 104 -8.12 -9.90 -10.32
N GLN A 105 -6.91 -9.52 -9.95
CA GLN A 105 -5.75 -10.40 -10.02
C GLN A 105 -5.83 -11.58 -9.04
N LEU A 106 -6.31 -11.33 -7.83
CA LEU A 106 -6.42 -12.39 -6.82
C LEU A 106 -7.52 -13.39 -7.17
N LYS A 107 -8.63 -12.94 -7.75
CA LYS A 107 -9.67 -13.86 -8.21
C LYS A 107 -9.16 -14.83 -9.27
N MET A 108 -8.26 -14.39 -10.13
CA MET A 108 -7.70 -15.24 -11.17
C MET A 108 -6.92 -16.43 -10.61
N ILE A 109 -6.44 -16.35 -9.38
CA ILE A 109 -5.74 -17.45 -8.73
C ILE A 109 -6.59 -18.12 -7.63
N GLY A 110 -7.90 -17.86 -7.63
CA GLY A 110 -8.83 -18.51 -6.72
C GLY A 110 -8.96 -17.86 -5.34
N ILE A 111 -8.45 -16.66 -5.17
CA ILE A 111 -8.59 -15.90 -3.92
C ILE A 111 -9.61 -14.80 -4.13
N ASP A 112 -10.66 -14.77 -3.31
CA ASP A 112 -11.68 -13.73 -3.36
C ASP A 112 -11.45 -12.75 -2.20
N PRO A 113 -10.81 -11.60 -2.45
CA PRO A 113 -10.52 -10.68 -1.37
C PRO A 113 -11.74 -9.90 -0.93
N ILE A 114 -11.81 -9.59 0.35
CA ILE A 114 -12.80 -8.68 0.89
C ILE A 114 -12.26 -7.26 0.72
N LEU A 115 -12.96 -6.45 -0.05
CA LEU A 115 -12.62 -5.05 -0.22
C LEU A 115 -13.29 -4.26 0.90
N LEU A 116 -12.54 -3.94 1.93
CA LEU A 116 -13.04 -3.16 3.05
C LEU A 116 -12.87 -1.66 2.78
N GLY A 117 -13.59 -0.84 3.51
CA GLY A 117 -13.56 0.60 3.32
C GLY A 117 -12.19 1.20 3.57
N ALA A 118 -11.84 1.42 4.82
CA ALA A 118 -10.58 2.09 5.13
C ALA A 118 -9.94 1.58 6.41
N GLU A 119 -8.62 1.60 6.42
CA GLU A 119 -7.81 1.49 7.62
C GLU A 119 -7.43 2.90 8.04
N GLU A 120 -7.85 3.31 9.21
CA GLU A 120 -7.67 4.69 9.65
C GLU A 120 -6.33 4.90 10.32
N ILE A 121 -5.62 5.95 9.88
CA ILE A 121 -4.44 6.47 10.57
C ILE A 121 -4.87 7.76 11.27
N PRO A 122 -4.81 7.83 12.60
CA PRO A 122 -5.16 9.06 13.29
C PRO A 122 -4.25 10.22 12.88
N LEU A 123 -4.84 11.35 12.57
CA LEU A 123 -4.06 12.53 12.15
C LEU A 123 -2.98 12.90 13.17
N ARG A 124 -3.24 12.68 14.46
CA ARG A 124 -2.26 12.98 15.52
C ARG A 124 -0.92 12.27 15.33
N GLU A 125 -0.92 11.12 14.64
CA GLU A 125 0.31 10.34 14.40
C GLU A 125 1.11 10.88 13.23
N VAL A 126 0.45 11.57 12.31
CA VAL A 126 1.09 12.06 11.07
C VAL A 126 0.85 13.55 10.85
N LYS A 127 0.43 14.29 11.89
CA LYS A 127 0.11 15.71 11.77
C LYS A 127 1.30 16.55 11.31
N ASP A 128 2.51 16.15 11.68
CA ASP A 128 3.75 16.84 11.31
C ASP A 128 4.33 16.33 10.00
N ILE A 129 3.60 15.46 9.29
CA ILE A 129 4.01 14.88 8.03
C ILE A 129 2.91 15.15 7.00
N PRO A 130 2.85 16.37 6.44
CA PRO A 130 1.76 16.75 5.53
C PRO A 130 1.59 15.83 4.34
N TRP A 131 2.65 15.16 3.91
CA TRP A 131 2.59 14.21 2.81
C TRP A 131 1.49 13.16 2.99
N PHE A 132 1.25 12.69 4.23
CA PHE A 132 0.24 11.67 4.49
C PHE A 132 -1.19 12.12 4.22
N TYR A 133 -1.48 13.40 4.43
CA TYR A 133 -2.85 13.89 4.23
C TYR A 133 -2.99 14.86 3.07
N THR A 134 -1.92 15.11 2.32
CA THR A 134 -1.98 15.94 1.12
C THR A 134 -1.64 15.17 -0.15
N SER A 135 -0.91 14.07 -0.05
CA SER A 135 -0.51 13.26 -1.19
C SER A 135 -1.71 12.53 -1.81
N LYS A 136 -1.66 12.33 -3.12
CA LYS A 136 -2.66 11.56 -3.85
C LYS A 136 -2.20 10.14 -4.18
N VAL A 137 -1.01 9.75 -3.73
CA VAL A 137 -0.50 8.42 -4.03
C VAL A 137 -1.38 7.34 -3.40
N PRO A 138 -1.56 6.20 -4.07
CA PRO A 138 -2.31 5.10 -3.46
C PRO A 138 -1.57 4.53 -2.26
N MET A 139 -2.30 4.32 -1.17
CA MET A 139 -1.82 3.67 0.03
C MET A 139 -2.83 2.61 0.45
N LEU A 140 -2.37 1.38 0.53
CA LEU A 140 -3.24 0.23 0.75
C LEU A 140 -2.71 -0.65 1.86
N HIS A 141 -3.65 -1.28 2.57
CA HIS A 141 -3.35 -2.32 3.56
C HIS A 141 -3.83 -3.64 2.99
N LEU A 142 -2.90 -4.53 2.70
CA LEU A 142 -3.16 -5.83 2.11
C LEU A 142 -2.94 -6.93 3.14
N HIS A 143 -4.01 -7.61 3.51
CA HIS A 143 -3.97 -8.82 4.34
C HIS A 143 -3.98 -10.00 3.38
N LEU A 144 -2.91 -10.78 3.35
CA LEU A 144 -2.70 -11.78 2.33
C LEU A 144 -2.39 -13.13 2.95
N PRO A 145 -3.11 -14.21 2.54
CA PRO A 145 -2.76 -15.55 2.96
C PRO A 145 -1.56 -16.06 2.19
N LYS A 146 -0.85 -17.04 2.75
CA LYS A 146 0.19 -17.76 2.04
C LYS A 146 -0.48 -18.66 1.02
N ALA A 147 -0.38 -18.29 -0.25
CA ALA A 147 -0.97 -19.07 -1.33
C ALA A 147 -0.06 -19.00 -2.54
N GLU A 148 -0.02 -20.09 -3.31
CA GLU A 148 0.77 -20.13 -4.52
C GLU A 148 0.28 -19.10 -5.53
N GLY A 149 1.20 -18.30 -6.05
CA GLY A 149 0.90 -17.27 -7.02
C GLY A 149 0.43 -15.94 -6.43
N ALA A 150 0.31 -15.84 -5.10
CA ALA A 150 -0.16 -14.62 -4.45
C ALA A 150 0.78 -13.44 -4.73
N GLU A 151 2.09 -13.65 -4.66
CA GLU A 151 3.07 -12.59 -4.91
C GLU A 151 2.98 -12.07 -6.34
N LYS A 152 2.79 -12.96 -7.30
CA LYS A 152 2.64 -12.57 -8.71
C LYS A 152 1.37 -11.78 -8.93
N ALA A 153 0.27 -12.18 -8.28
CA ALA A 153 -1.00 -11.49 -8.40
C ALA A 153 -0.90 -10.06 -7.87
N VAL A 154 -0.25 -9.89 -6.71
CA VAL A 154 0.00 -8.57 -6.12
C VAL A 154 0.85 -7.71 -7.05
N CYS A 155 1.92 -8.28 -7.58
CA CYS A 155 2.79 -7.58 -8.53
C CYS A 155 2.02 -7.10 -9.75
N LYS A 156 1.19 -7.95 -10.34
CA LYS A 156 0.37 -7.60 -11.50
C LYS A 156 -0.64 -6.51 -11.17
N ALA A 157 -1.22 -6.53 -9.97
CA ALA A 157 -2.17 -5.51 -9.56
C ALA A 157 -1.50 -4.13 -9.50
N VAL A 158 -0.28 -4.05 -8.98
CA VAL A 158 0.49 -2.82 -8.95
C VAL A 158 0.83 -2.35 -10.37
N GLN A 159 1.26 -3.28 -11.22
CA GLN A 159 1.56 -2.98 -12.62
C GLN A 159 0.33 -2.45 -13.36
N ASP A 160 -0.83 -3.07 -13.14
CA ASP A 160 -2.10 -2.64 -13.76
C ASP A 160 -2.44 -1.21 -13.38
N TYR A 161 -2.22 -0.84 -12.12
CA TYR A 161 -2.47 0.53 -11.68
C TYR A 161 -1.63 1.53 -12.48
N PHE A 162 -0.34 1.26 -12.68
CA PHE A 162 0.55 2.19 -13.39
C PHE A 162 0.37 2.19 -14.90
N ARG A 163 -0.36 1.21 -15.44
CA ARG A 163 -0.66 1.14 -16.86
C ARG A 163 -1.79 2.07 -17.29
N GLU A 164 -2.65 2.42 -16.37
CA GLU A 164 -3.82 3.25 -16.62
C GLU A 164 -3.49 4.73 -16.90
#